data_e59cb3db7bce0ef7bac9f0d7a6be8abc
#
_entry.id   e59cb3db7bce0ef7bac9f0d7a6be8abc
#
_cell.length_a   1.000
_cell.length_b   1.000
_cell.length_c   1.000
_cell.angle_alpha   90.00
_cell.angle_beta   90.00
_cell.angle_gamma   90.00
#
_symmetry.space_group_name_H-M   'P 1'
#
loop_
_entity.id
_entity.type
_entity.pdbx_description
1 polymer ?
#
loop_
_entity_poly.entity_id
_entity_poly.type
_entity_poly.pdbx_seq_one_letter_code
_entity_poly.pdbx_strand_id
1 'polypeptide(L)'
;FTIQRIIELHEQQPKILVLENVKNLLTHDHGRTFKKMKSILEDLGYIVHAKVLNTSDYGLPQNRRRVFVVAFLKDEFGDAAYDYAYPEPVKLNKTVYDLLDEDVDKKYFLSYKILPTIIANGSGNYHSKSEIGLEVARPLTATMHKMHRANQDNYYEDFDNRAKFTDTPERPISSVRRLTPNECRKLQGFPSDWKYVTSDTQAYKQFGNAVSVNVSYAVAQSINEFLRKINYHG
;
A
#
# COMPACT_ATOMS: atom_id res chain seq x y z
N PHE A 1 -13.91 16.74 10.63
CA PHE A 1 -12.55 16.32 10.98
C PHE A 1 -12.55 15.38 12.19
N THR A 2 -12.67 14.06 11.94
CA THR A 2 -12.80 13.06 13.01
C THR A 2 -11.53 13.00 13.88
N ILE A 3 -10.33 13.07 13.28
CA ILE A 3 -9.06 13.03 14.02
C ILE A 3 -8.92 14.22 14.95
N GLN A 4 -9.22 15.44 14.48
CA GLN A 4 -9.24 16.64 15.31
C GLN A 4 -10.13 16.43 16.55
N ARG A 5 -11.38 15.98 16.34
CA ARG A 5 -12.31 15.73 17.43
C ARG A 5 -11.82 14.69 18.42
N ILE A 6 -11.14 13.63 17.93
CA ILE A 6 -10.55 12.62 18.81
C ILE A 6 -9.47 13.24 19.68
N ILE A 7 -8.58 14.06 19.11
CA ILE A 7 -7.49 14.73 19.86
C ILE A 7 -8.09 15.67 20.91
N GLU A 8 -9.09 16.49 20.55
CA GLU A 8 -9.73 17.46 21.44
C GLU A 8 -10.52 16.80 22.59
N LEU A 9 -11.01 15.56 22.39
CA LEU A 9 -11.76 14.83 23.42
C LEU A 9 -10.88 14.06 24.42
N HIS A 10 -9.58 13.89 24.12
CA HIS A 10 -8.67 13.25 25.05
C HIS A 10 -8.15 14.22 26.11
N GLU A 11 -8.15 13.80 27.37
CA GLU A 11 -7.59 14.56 28.51
C GLU A 11 -6.10 14.88 28.32
N GLN A 12 -5.37 13.95 27.68
CA GLN A 12 -3.98 14.14 27.27
C GLN A 12 -3.85 13.99 25.77
N GLN A 13 -3.36 15.04 25.13
CA GLN A 13 -3.08 14.99 23.69
C GLN A 13 -2.00 13.95 23.38
N PRO A 14 -2.15 13.16 22.30
CA PRO A 14 -1.08 12.28 21.83
C PRO A 14 0.20 13.09 21.56
N LYS A 15 1.32 12.67 22.13
CA LYS A 15 2.60 13.37 21.94
C LYS A 15 3.08 13.31 20.49
N ILE A 16 2.81 12.20 19.80
CA ILE A 16 3.20 11.96 18.39
C ILE A 16 2.01 11.43 17.62
N LEU A 17 1.76 11.99 16.43
CA LEU A 17 0.77 11.51 15.49
C LEU A 17 1.46 10.93 14.26
N VAL A 18 1.01 9.77 13.82
CA VAL A 18 1.42 9.17 12.53
C VAL A 18 0.18 8.89 11.71
N LEU A 19 0.00 9.64 10.63
CA LEU A 19 -1.17 9.52 9.76
C LEU A 19 -0.73 9.10 8.36
N GLU A 20 -1.48 8.22 7.73
CA GLU A 20 -1.23 7.79 6.34
C GLU A 20 -2.44 8.11 5.46
N ASN A 21 -2.17 8.50 4.21
CA ASN A 21 -3.22 8.70 3.23
C ASN A 21 -2.70 8.50 1.79
N VAL A 22 -3.60 8.49 0.82
CA VAL A 22 -3.23 8.48 -0.59
C VAL A 22 -2.46 9.76 -0.95
N LYS A 23 -1.45 9.66 -1.82
CA LYS A 23 -0.61 10.82 -2.19
C LYS A 23 -1.43 12.00 -2.75
N ASN A 24 -2.60 11.71 -3.36
CA ASN A 24 -3.46 12.74 -3.92
C ASN A 24 -4.05 13.69 -2.87
N LEU A 25 -3.98 13.36 -1.57
CA LEU A 25 -4.33 14.30 -0.50
C LEU A 25 -3.55 15.61 -0.61
N LEU A 26 -2.28 15.55 -1.03
CA LEU A 26 -1.43 16.75 -1.17
C LEU A 26 -1.87 17.69 -2.30
N THR A 27 -2.51 17.15 -3.34
CA THR A 27 -2.94 17.91 -4.54
C THR A 27 -4.44 18.09 -4.61
N HIS A 28 -5.21 17.40 -3.76
CA HIS A 28 -6.66 17.48 -3.74
C HIS A 28 -7.11 18.92 -3.51
N ASP A 29 -8.06 19.36 -4.34
CA ASP A 29 -8.59 20.73 -4.29
C ASP A 29 -7.48 21.80 -4.34
N HIS A 30 -6.57 21.66 -5.32
CA HIS A 30 -5.40 22.55 -5.47
C HIS A 30 -4.52 22.66 -4.21
N GLY A 31 -4.45 21.57 -3.41
CA GLY A 31 -3.70 21.50 -2.16
C GLY A 31 -4.40 22.11 -0.95
N ARG A 32 -5.60 22.68 -1.11
CA ARG A 32 -6.34 23.32 -0.01
C ARG A 32 -6.70 22.34 1.10
N THR A 33 -7.05 21.09 0.72
CA THR A 33 -7.40 20.04 1.70
C THR A 33 -6.24 19.74 2.64
N PHE A 34 -5.04 19.54 2.10
CA PHE A 34 -3.87 19.26 2.93
C PHE A 34 -3.45 20.49 3.77
N LYS A 35 -3.47 21.68 3.18
CA LYS A 35 -3.19 22.94 3.92
C LYS A 35 -4.14 23.12 5.11
N LYS A 36 -5.42 22.87 4.92
CA LYS A 36 -6.42 22.95 6.00
C LYS A 36 -6.15 21.91 7.09
N MET A 37 -5.85 20.66 6.71
CA MET A 37 -5.52 19.61 7.66
C MET A 37 -4.26 19.96 8.46
N LYS A 38 -3.21 20.46 7.79
CA LYS A 38 -1.97 20.88 8.43
C LYS A 38 -2.22 22.02 9.40
N SER A 39 -2.94 23.09 8.99
CA SER A 39 -3.29 24.22 9.86
C SER A 39 -4.02 23.76 11.12
N ILE A 40 -5.00 22.85 11.01
CA ILE A 40 -5.72 22.33 12.17
C ILE A 40 -4.78 21.63 13.17
N LEU A 41 -3.83 20.82 12.67
CA LEU A 41 -2.87 20.16 13.55
C LEU A 41 -1.89 21.18 14.18
N GLU A 42 -1.48 22.21 13.43
CA GLU A 42 -0.64 23.30 13.94
C GLU A 42 -1.40 24.13 15.00
N ASP A 43 -2.68 24.43 14.78
CA ASP A 43 -3.55 25.12 15.75
C ASP A 43 -3.75 24.30 17.04
N LEU A 44 -3.66 22.95 16.95
CA LEU A 44 -3.65 22.04 18.10
C LEU A 44 -2.27 21.91 18.78
N GLY A 45 -1.27 22.67 18.33
CA GLY A 45 0.05 22.70 18.95
C GLY A 45 1.06 21.71 18.37
N TYR A 46 0.82 21.11 17.21
CA TYR A 46 1.75 20.15 16.59
C TYR A 46 2.68 20.81 15.58
N ILE A 47 3.93 20.38 15.57
CA ILE A 47 4.87 20.58 14.47
C ILE A 47 4.66 19.44 13.47
N VAL A 48 4.32 19.79 12.21
CA VAL A 48 3.79 18.83 11.22
C VAL A 48 4.77 18.62 10.08
N HIS A 49 5.21 17.38 9.89
CA HIS A 49 6.01 16.92 8.75
C HIS A 49 5.15 16.09 7.82
N ALA A 50 5.43 16.15 6.50
CA ALA A 50 4.75 15.30 5.52
C ALA A 50 5.71 14.93 4.39
N LYS A 51 5.75 13.63 4.05
CA LYS A 51 6.56 13.11 2.94
C LYS A 51 5.78 12.00 2.21
N VAL A 52 5.91 11.96 0.90
CA VAL A 52 5.42 10.83 0.11
C VAL A 52 6.48 9.74 0.11
N LEU A 53 6.10 8.56 0.60
CA LEU A 53 6.96 7.37 0.62
C LEU A 53 6.40 6.34 -0.36
N ASN A 54 7.29 5.61 -1.04
CA ASN A 54 6.92 4.55 -1.97
C ASN A 54 7.32 3.18 -1.38
N THR A 55 6.44 2.22 -1.41
CA THR A 55 6.69 0.88 -0.85
C THR A 55 7.93 0.22 -1.44
N SER A 56 8.24 0.44 -2.72
CA SER A 56 9.45 -0.10 -3.36
C SER A 56 10.75 0.43 -2.76
N ASP A 57 10.72 1.61 -2.18
CA ASP A 57 11.88 2.24 -1.55
C ASP A 57 12.17 1.66 -0.15
N TYR A 58 11.36 0.68 0.28
CA TYR A 58 11.46 0.02 1.59
C TYR A 58 11.43 -1.51 1.48
N GLY A 59 11.97 -2.04 0.36
CA GLY A 59 12.29 -3.45 0.18
C GLY A 59 11.10 -4.35 -0.22
N LEU A 60 9.98 -3.81 -0.66
CA LEU A 60 8.86 -4.58 -1.20
C LEU A 60 8.60 -4.22 -2.67
N PRO A 61 8.45 -5.19 -3.57
CA PRO A 61 8.29 -4.94 -4.99
C PRO A 61 6.88 -4.47 -5.35
N GLN A 62 6.47 -3.33 -4.79
CA GLN A 62 5.18 -2.68 -5.05
C GLN A 62 5.36 -1.18 -5.21
N ASN A 63 4.90 -0.61 -6.29
CA ASN A 63 4.92 0.83 -6.56
C ASN A 63 3.70 1.52 -5.91
N ARG A 64 3.65 1.54 -4.57
CA ARG A 64 2.55 2.12 -3.79
C ARG A 64 3.03 3.39 -3.07
N ARG A 65 2.61 4.54 -3.58
CA ARG A 65 2.96 5.85 -3.02
C ARG A 65 1.88 6.33 -2.07
N ARG A 66 2.28 6.66 -0.84
CA ARG A 66 1.41 7.19 0.22
C ARG A 66 2.06 8.39 0.89
N VAL A 67 1.25 9.38 1.26
CA VAL A 67 1.72 10.45 2.13
C VAL A 67 1.68 9.96 3.57
N PHE A 68 2.81 10.10 4.25
CA PHE A 68 2.91 9.95 5.70
C PHE A 68 3.02 11.32 6.31
N VAL A 69 2.20 11.59 7.32
CA VAL A 69 2.26 12.80 8.13
C VAL A 69 2.69 12.39 9.52
N VAL A 70 3.83 12.90 9.96
CA VAL A 70 4.32 12.73 11.33
C VAL A 70 4.25 14.09 12.00
N ALA A 71 3.60 14.14 13.16
CA ALA A 71 3.44 15.39 13.89
C ALA A 71 3.84 15.21 15.36
N PHE A 72 4.56 16.16 15.89
CA PHE A 72 5.09 16.17 17.25
C PHE A 72 4.46 17.30 18.05
N LEU A 73 3.98 17.03 19.25
CA LEU A 73 3.41 18.04 20.15
C LEU A 73 4.52 19.02 20.58
N LYS A 74 4.38 20.30 20.24
CA LYS A 74 5.41 21.31 20.47
C LYS A 74 5.72 21.51 21.95
N ASP A 75 4.72 21.44 22.82
CA ASP A 75 4.90 21.57 24.26
C ASP A 75 5.75 20.44 24.85
N GLU A 76 5.76 19.26 24.22
CA GLU A 76 6.55 18.11 24.66
C GLU A 76 7.97 18.08 24.07
N PHE A 77 8.12 18.43 22.79
CA PHE A 77 9.38 18.24 22.04
C PHE A 77 10.11 19.55 21.74
N GLY A 78 9.47 20.70 21.97
CA GLY A 78 10.06 22.01 21.67
C GLY A 78 10.45 22.17 20.21
N ASP A 79 11.40 23.03 19.96
CA ASP A 79 11.90 23.30 18.60
C ASP A 79 12.73 22.14 18.02
N ALA A 80 13.19 21.19 18.86
CA ALA A 80 13.87 19.98 18.38
C ALA A 80 13.01 19.17 17.41
N ALA A 81 11.67 19.24 17.52
CA ALA A 81 10.75 18.56 16.61
C ALA A 81 10.90 18.99 15.14
N TYR A 82 11.44 20.17 14.84
CA TYR A 82 11.72 20.60 13.45
C TYR A 82 12.84 19.79 12.79
N ASP A 83 13.71 19.13 13.57
CA ASP A 83 14.85 18.35 13.08
C ASP A 83 14.49 16.90 12.71
N TYR A 84 13.22 16.50 12.84
CA TYR A 84 12.79 15.16 12.43
C TYR A 84 13.02 14.93 10.95
N ALA A 85 13.63 13.81 10.62
CA ALA A 85 13.86 13.34 9.26
C ALA A 85 13.17 12.00 8.99
N TYR A 86 12.53 11.90 7.84
CA TYR A 86 11.95 10.64 7.37
C TYR A 86 13.05 9.64 7.02
N PRO A 87 12.73 8.30 7.08
CA PRO A 87 13.71 7.27 6.76
C PRO A 87 14.22 7.40 5.32
N GLU A 88 15.51 7.07 5.14
CA GLU A 88 16.12 7.03 3.81
C GLU A 88 15.68 5.78 3.03
N PRO A 89 15.56 5.89 1.70
CA PRO A 89 15.26 4.77 0.83
C PRO A 89 16.33 3.68 0.90
N VAL A 90 15.91 2.41 0.77
CA VAL A 90 16.79 1.26 0.60
C VAL A 90 16.69 0.69 -0.81
N LYS A 91 17.77 0.10 -1.30
CA LYS A 91 17.78 -0.53 -2.61
C LYS A 91 16.82 -1.73 -2.62
N LEU A 92 15.89 -1.75 -3.58
CA LEU A 92 15.04 -2.90 -3.84
C LEU A 92 15.87 -4.04 -4.45
N ASN A 93 15.85 -5.20 -3.84
CA ASN A 93 16.57 -6.40 -4.27
C ASN A 93 15.65 -7.60 -4.53
N LYS A 94 14.37 -7.36 -4.63
CA LYS A 94 13.33 -8.36 -4.84
C LYS A 94 12.40 -7.94 -5.97
N THR A 95 11.84 -8.92 -6.64
CA THR A 95 10.75 -8.77 -7.62
C THR A 95 9.47 -9.39 -7.07
N VAL A 96 8.38 -9.24 -7.77
CA VAL A 96 7.13 -9.93 -7.45
C VAL A 96 7.29 -11.44 -7.56
N TYR A 97 8.12 -11.91 -8.49
CA TYR A 97 8.36 -13.35 -8.71
C TYR A 97 8.93 -14.05 -7.48
N ASP A 98 9.72 -13.34 -6.65
CA ASP A 98 10.23 -13.86 -5.37
C ASP A 98 9.15 -14.03 -4.30
N LEU A 99 7.93 -13.52 -4.56
CA LEU A 99 6.81 -13.55 -3.63
C LEU A 99 5.64 -14.42 -4.12
N LEU A 100 5.71 -14.95 -5.35
CA LEU A 100 4.65 -15.81 -5.88
C LEU A 100 4.54 -17.11 -5.06
N ASP A 101 3.31 -17.63 -4.99
CA ASP A 101 3.02 -18.90 -4.32
C ASP A 101 3.41 -20.07 -5.25
N GLU A 102 4.04 -21.11 -4.69
CA GLU A 102 4.44 -22.33 -5.42
C GLU A 102 3.24 -23.19 -5.81
N ASP A 103 2.16 -23.13 -5.02
CA ASP A 103 0.93 -23.86 -5.29
C ASP A 103 -0.27 -22.92 -5.32
N VAL A 104 -0.93 -22.85 -6.46
CA VAL A 104 -2.01 -21.89 -6.74
C VAL A 104 -3.27 -22.60 -7.23
N ASP A 105 -4.39 -22.34 -6.56
CA ASP A 105 -5.71 -22.90 -6.92
C ASP A 105 -6.17 -22.42 -8.30
N LYS A 106 -6.87 -23.33 -9.04
CA LYS A 106 -7.47 -23.09 -10.36
C LYS A 106 -8.34 -21.82 -10.41
N LYS A 107 -8.98 -21.45 -9.32
CA LYS A 107 -9.89 -20.29 -9.23
C LYS A 107 -9.20 -18.94 -9.50
N TYR A 108 -7.87 -18.85 -9.37
CA TYR A 108 -7.13 -17.62 -9.62
C TYR A 108 -6.78 -17.41 -11.09
N PHE A 109 -6.85 -18.46 -11.91
CA PHE A 109 -6.58 -18.39 -13.33
C PHE A 109 -7.72 -17.76 -14.11
N LEU A 110 -7.37 -16.93 -15.11
CA LEU A 110 -8.34 -16.28 -15.98
C LEU A 110 -8.85 -17.28 -17.03
N SER A 111 -10.16 -17.27 -17.27
CA SER A 111 -10.72 -17.99 -18.42
C SER A 111 -10.28 -17.30 -19.72
N TYR A 112 -10.18 -18.07 -20.80
CA TYR A 112 -9.94 -17.51 -22.15
C TYR A 112 -11.00 -16.50 -22.57
N LYS A 113 -12.20 -16.55 -22.00
CA LYS A 113 -13.29 -15.61 -22.26
C LYS A 113 -12.97 -14.20 -21.73
N ILE A 114 -12.38 -14.09 -20.53
CA ILE A 114 -12.11 -12.78 -19.90
C ILE A 114 -10.72 -12.23 -20.25
N LEU A 115 -9.76 -13.09 -20.57
CA LEU A 115 -8.37 -12.72 -20.83
C LEU A 115 -8.22 -11.57 -21.84
N PRO A 116 -8.87 -11.57 -23.03
CA PRO A 116 -8.76 -10.46 -23.98
C PRO A 116 -9.16 -9.10 -23.40
N THR A 117 -10.17 -9.09 -22.51
CA THR A 117 -10.61 -7.84 -21.84
C THR A 117 -9.57 -7.36 -20.83
N ILE A 118 -8.94 -8.28 -20.12
CA ILE A 118 -7.93 -7.95 -19.09
C ILE A 118 -6.68 -7.35 -19.72
N ILE A 119 -6.19 -7.92 -20.82
CA ILE A 119 -4.96 -7.47 -21.50
C ILE A 119 -5.18 -6.36 -22.54
N ALA A 120 -6.43 -5.94 -22.78
CA ALA A 120 -6.74 -4.92 -23.75
C ALA A 120 -6.12 -3.57 -23.40
N ASN A 121 -5.51 -2.90 -24.42
CA ASN A 121 -4.87 -1.59 -24.28
C ASN A 121 -5.84 -0.41 -24.42
N GLY A 122 -7.08 -0.56 -23.98
CA GLY A 122 -8.09 0.46 -24.01
C GLY A 122 -9.34 0.06 -24.81
N SER A 123 -10.24 1.00 -24.99
CA SER A 123 -11.45 0.85 -25.80
C SER A 123 -11.91 2.21 -26.32
N GLY A 124 -12.37 2.27 -27.57
CA GLY A 124 -12.74 3.52 -28.20
C GLY A 124 -11.57 4.51 -28.26
N ASN A 125 -11.78 5.72 -27.78
CA ASN A 125 -10.76 6.79 -27.75
C ASN A 125 -9.84 6.73 -26.51
N TYR A 126 -10.04 5.76 -25.61
CA TYR A 126 -9.20 5.61 -24.41
C TYR A 126 -8.11 4.57 -24.66
N HIS A 127 -6.86 5.01 -24.61
CA HIS A 127 -5.69 4.16 -24.72
C HIS A 127 -5.00 4.01 -23.35
N SER A 128 -4.66 2.78 -22.98
CA SER A 128 -3.91 2.46 -21.78
C SER A 128 -2.90 1.36 -22.06
N LYS A 129 -1.81 1.34 -21.32
CA LYS A 129 -0.82 0.30 -21.43
C LYS A 129 -1.15 -0.81 -20.43
N SER A 130 -1.74 -1.91 -20.91
CA SER A 130 -1.97 -3.13 -20.12
C SER A 130 -0.71 -3.99 -20.16
N GLU A 131 -0.13 -4.27 -19.01
CA GLU A 131 1.08 -5.09 -18.86
C GLU A 131 0.86 -6.12 -17.78
N ILE A 132 1.23 -7.37 -18.08
CA ILE A 132 1.30 -8.49 -17.13
C ILE A 132 2.76 -8.77 -16.79
N GLY A 133 3.01 -9.53 -15.73
CA GLY A 133 4.36 -9.98 -15.39
C GLY A 133 5.28 -8.86 -14.88
N LEU A 134 4.75 -7.82 -14.24
CA LEU A 134 5.59 -6.74 -13.74
C LEU A 134 6.47 -7.18 -12.58
N GLU A 135 7.77 -6.90 -12.66
CA GLU A 135 8.73 -7.14 -11.57
C GLU A 135 8.41 -6.34 -10.31
N VAL A 136 7.89 -5.11 -10.48
CA VAL A 136 7.38 -4.27 -9.40
C VAL A 136 5.88 -4.07 -9.61
N ALA A 137 5.08 -4.60 -8.71
CA ALA A 137 3.62 -4.57 -8.80
C ALA A 137 3.06 -3.15 -8.81
N ARG A 138 1.93 -2.97 -9.50
CA ARG A 138 1.04 -1.82 -9.30
C ARG A 138 0.50 -1.82 -7.89
N PRO A 139 0.03 -0.68 -7.36
CA PRO A 139 -0.55 -0.61 -6.02
C PRO A 139 -1.72 -1.59 -5.89
N LEU A 140 -1.72 -2.39 -4.84
CA LEU A 140 -2.90 -3.16 -4.49
C LEU A 140 -4.05 -2.22 -4.13
N THR A 141 -5.25 -2.54 -4.61
CA THR A 141 -6.47 -1.74 -4.37
C THR A 141 -7.54 -2.56 -3.67
N ALA A 142 -8.41 -1.91 -2.91
CA ALA A 142 -9.56 -2.57 -2.27
C ALA A 142 -10.53 -3.20 -3.29
N THR A 143 -10.48 -2.77 -4.54
CA THR A 143 -11.38 -3.23 -5.61
C THR A 143 -10.76 -4.28 -6.53
N MET A 144 -9.50 -4.69 -6.32
CA MET A 144 -8.81 -5.69 -7.18
C MET A 144 -9.54 -7.05 -7.24
N HIS A 145 -10.41 -7.36 -6.28
CA HIS A 145 -11.27 -8.55 -6.35
C HIS A 145 -12.22 -8.56 -7.57
N LYS A 146 -12.48 -7.36 -8.16
CA LYS A 146 -13.33 -7.20 -9.35
C LYS A 146 -12.63 -7.54 -10.66
N MET A 147 -11.32 -7.79 -10.63
CA MET A 147 -10.47 -8.08 -11.80
C MET A 147 -10.56 -6.96 -12.86
N HIS A 148 -9.90 -5.85 -12.61
CA HIS A 148 -9.74 -4.78 -13.59
C HIS A 148 -8.72 -5.16 -14.66
N ARG A 149 -8.60 -4.33 -15.71
CA ARG A 149 -7.58 -4.51 -16.74
C ARG A 149 -6.15 -4.49 -16.17
N ALA A 150 -5.22 -5.08 -16.90
CA ALA A 150 -3.82 -5.17 -16.53
C ALA A 150 -3.05 -3.82 -16.53
N ASN A 151 -3.73 -2.71 -16.81
CA ASN A 151 -3.24 -1.36 -16.54
C ASN A 151 -3.54 -0.86 -15.11
N GLN A 152 -4.39 -1.58 -14.36
CA GLN A 152 -4.79 -1.25 -12.98
C GLN A 152 -4.41 -2.35 -11.99
N ASP A 153 -4.73 -3.61 -12.31
CA ASP A 153 -4.46 -4.76 -11.46
C ASP A 153 -3.22 -5.54 -11.94
N ASN A 154 -2.75 -6.47 -11.13
CA ASN A 154 -1.55 -7.26 -11.35
C ASN A 154 -1.92 -8.68 -11.79
N TYR A 155 -1.33 -9.12 -12.91
CA TYR A 155 -1.51 -10.44 -13.48
C TYR A 155 -0.17 -11.03 -13.88
N TYR A 156 -0.03 -12.36 -13.76
CA TYR A 156 1.21 -13.09 -14.01
C TYR A 156 0.93 -14.36 -14.82
N GLU A 157 1.84 -14.72 -15.70
CA GLU A 157 1.83 -16.05 -16.31
C GLU A 157 2.34 -17.08 -15.31
N ASP A 158 1.70 -18.24 -15.25
CA ASP A 158 2.02 -19.34 -14.35
C ASP A 158 1.72 -20.65 -15.05
N PHE A 159 2.66 -21.08 -15.88
CA PHE A 159 2.53 -22.29 -16.70
C PHE A 159 2.59 -23.56 -15.84
N ASP A 160 3.42 -23.57 -14.80
CA ASP A 160 3.66 -24.74 -13.95
C ASP A 160 2.40 -25.11 -13.16
N ASN A 161 1.80 -24.14 -12.50
CA ASN A 161 0.53 -24.38 -11.82
C ASN A 161 -0.62 -24.62 -12.80
N ARG A 162 -0.65 -23.93 -13.96
CA ARG A 162 -1.64 -24.14 -15.00
C ARG A 162 -1.63 -25.59 -15.51
N ALA A 163 -0.46 -26.19 -15.67
CA ALA A 163 -0.31 -27.57 -16.15
C ALA A 163 -0.93 -28.62 -15.22
N LYS A 164 -1.14 -28.29 -13.94
CA LYS A 164 -1.78 -29.20 -12.97
C LYS A 164 -3.30 -29.36 -13.19
N PHE A 165 -3.93 -28.50 -14.03
CA PHE A 165 -5.38 -28.46 -14.15
C PHE A 165 -5.87 -28.92 -15.52
N THR A 166 -6.90 -29.77 -15.51
CA THR A 166 -7.64 -30.13 -16.70
C THR A 166 -8.75 -29.11 -16.97
N ASP A 167 -8.90 -28.72 -18.22
CA ASP A 167 -9.96 -27.83 -18.65
C ASP A 167 -11.31 -28.55 -18.68
N THR A 168 -12.36 -27.80 -18.38
CA THR A 168 -13.71 -28.22 -18.72
C THR A 168 -14.14 -27.49 -20.00
N PRO A 169 -14.96 -28.10 -20.87
CA PRO A 169 -15.43 -27.47 -22.11
C PRO A 169 -16.09 -26.12 -21.88
N GLU A 170 -16.78 -25.97 -20.72
CA GLU A 170 -17.55 -24.77 -20.38
C GLU A 170 -16.64 -23.64 -19.88
N ARG A 171 -15.46 -23.96 -19.32
CA ARG A 171 -14.56 -22.95 -18.73
C ARG A 171 -13.09 -23.30 -18.91
N PRO A 172 -12.58 -23.19 -20.13
CA PRO A 172 -11.13 -23.33 -20.34
C PRO A 172 -10.39 -22.15 -19.72
N ILE A 173 -9.29 -22.43 -19.00
CA ILE A 173 -8.46 -21.41 -18.33
C ILE A 173 -7.18 -21.18 -19.10
N SER A 174 -6.70 -19.93 -19.06
CA SER A 174 -5.40 -19.52 -19.62
C SER A 174 -4.25 -19.79 -18.64
N SER A 175 -3.02 -19.53 -19.06
CA SER A 175 -1.84 -19.52 -18.17
C SER A 175 -1.75 -18.24 -17.32
N VAL A 176 -2.56 -17.22 -17.61
CA VAL A 176 -2.55 -15.96 -16.88
C VAL A 176 -3.45 -16.03 -15.67
N ARG A 177 -2.95 -15.58 -14.54
CA ARG A 177 -3.68 -15.53 -13.28
C ARG A 177 -3.53 -14.18 -12.56
N ARG A 178 -4.47 -13.90 -11.67
CA ARG A 178 -4.34 -12.81 -10.69
C ARG A 178 -3.48 -13.27 -9.50
N LEU A 179 -3.02 -12.32 -8.71
CA LEU A 179 -2.38 -12.60 -7.42
C LEU A 179 -3.37 -13.30 -6.46
N THR A 180 -2.85 -14.21 -5.65
CA THR A 180 -3.61 -14.80 -4.54
C THR A 180 -3.71 -13.81 -3.36
N PRO A 181 -4.64 -13.98 -2.42
CA PRO A 181 -4.63 -13.20 -1.18
C PRO A 181 -3.33 -13.33 -0.38
N ASN A 182 -2.69 -14.50 -0.41
CA ASN A 182 -1.41 -14.72 0.26
C ASN A 182 -0.27 -13.93 -0.39
N GLU A 183 -0.22 -13.88 -1.71
CA GLU A 183 0.74 -13.03 -2.44
C GLU A 183 0.50 -11.55 -2.16
N CYS A 184 -0.78 -11.11 -2.07
CA CYS A 184 -1.11 -9.74 -1.65
C CYS A 184 -0.65 -9.45 -0.21
N ARG A 185 -0.75 -10.43 0.70
CA ARG A 185 -0.21 -10.35 2.06
C ARG A 185 1.30 -10.11 2.04
N LYS A 186 2.04 -10.91 1.26
CA LYS A 186 3.50 -10.80 1.10
C LYS A 186 3.89 -9.44 0.50
N LEU A 187 3.18 -8.95 -0.52
CA LEU A 187 3.41 -7.64 -1.15
C LEU A 187 3.14 -6.45 -0.24
N GLN A 188 2.32 -6.62 0.80
CA GLN A 188 2.12 -5.60 1.84
C GLN A 188 3.10 -5.74 3.00
N GLY A 189 3.94 -6.80 3.02
CA GLY A 189 4.94 -7.04 4.04
C GLY A 189 4.40 -7.65 5.33
N PHE A 190 3.18 -8.18 5.34
CA PHE A 190 2.67 -8.88 6.52
C PHE A 190 3.43 -10.19 6.75
N PRO A 191 3.75 -10.54 8.01
CA PRO A 191 4.54 -11.71 8.35
C PRO A 191 3.84 -13.03 7.94
N SER A 192 4.61 -14.11 7.86
CA SER A 192 4.14 -15.41 7.35
C SER A 192 3.07 -16.05 8.24
N ASP A 193 3.10 -15.77 9.53
CA ASP A 193 2.13 -16.23 10.53
C ASP A 193 0.86 -15.38 10.60
N TRP A 194 0.79 -14.27 9.86
CA TRP A 194 -0.42 -13.44 9.78
C TRP A 194 -1.57 -14.21 9.13
N LYS A 195 -2.57 -14.53 9.94
CA LYS A 195 -3.77 -15.25 9.50
C LYS A 195 -4.89 -14.27 9.15
N TYR A 196 -5.48 -14.46 7.99
CA TYR A 196 -6.74 -13.81 7.62
C TYR A 196 -7.85 -14.86 7.57
N VAL A 197 -8.81 -14.76 8.49
CA VAL A 197 -9.94 -15.70 8.61
C VAL A 197 -11.15 -15.07 7.92
N THR A 198 -11.11 -15.02 6.56
CA THR A 198 -12.16 -14.36 5.78
C THR A 198 -12.19 -14.88 4.35
N SER A 199 -13.22 -14.51 3.57
CA SER A 199 -13.28 -14.82 2.15
C SER A 199 -12.20 -14.10 1.37
N ASP A 200 -11.77 -14.65 0.22
CA ASP A 200 -10.79 -14.02 -0.68
C ASP A 200 -11.18 -12.56 -1.02
N THR A 201 -12.47 -12.30 -1.25
CA THR A 201 -12.97 -10.95 -1.54
C THR A 201 -12.67 -9.97 -0.40
N GLN A 202 -12.87 -10.38 0.83
CA GLN A 202 -12.57 -9.54 1.99
C GLN A 202 -11.07 -9.42 2.23
N ALA A 203 -10.30 -10.51 2.03
CA ALA A 203 -8.84 -10.47 2.11
C ALA A 203 -8.25 -9.48 1.10
N TYR A 204 -8.69 -9.50 -0.15
CA TYR A 204 -8.28 -8.51 -1.15
C TYR A 204 -8.61 -7.07 -0.73
N LYS A 205 -9.81 -6.82 -0.18
CA LYS A 205 -10.18 -5.50 0.33
C LYS A 205 -9.28 -5.05 1.48
N GLN A 206 -8.98 -5.96 2.42
CA GLN A 206 -8.13 -5.68 3.56
C GLN A 206 -6.70 -5.36 3.11
N PHE A 207 -6.07 -6.20 2.29
CA PHE A 207 -4.71 -5.95 1.79
C PHE A 207 -4.64 -4.73 0.86
N GLY A 208 -5.66 -4.46 0.05
CA GLY A 208 -5.74 -3.28 -0.79
C GLY A 208 -5.83 -1.97 0.01
N ASN A 209 -6.48 -1.98 1.17
CA ASN A 209 -6.58 -0.84 2.08
C ASN A 209 -5.44 -0.75 3.10
N ALA A 210 -4.68 -1.84 3.29
CA ALA A 210 -3.64 -1.88 4.29
C ALA A 210 -2.50 -0.88 4.00
N VAL A 211 -1.84 -0.44 5.05
CA VAL A 211 -0.55 0.26 4.98
C VAL A 211 0.56 -0.78 4.83
N SER A 212 1.54 -0.52 3.96
CA SER A 212 2.70 -1.40 3.81
C SER A 212 3.49 -1.48 5.12
N VAL A 213 3.68 -2.70 5.64
CA VAL A 213 4.32 -2.93 6.94
C VAL A 213 5.74 -2.39 6.96
N ASN A 214 6.53 -2.63 5.89
CA ASN A 214 7.91 -2.16 5.81
C ASN A 214 8.02 -0.64 5.88
N VAL A 215 7.10 0.10 5.23
CA VAL A 215 7.10 1.57 5.27
C VAL A 215 6.73 2.06 6.66
N SER A 216 5.70 1.48 7.28
CA SER A 216 5.29 1.83 8.65
C SER A 216 6.40 1.56 9.65
N TYR A 217 7.10 0.42 9.50
CA TYR A 217 8.24 0.07 10.32
C TYR A 217 9.40 1.07 10.17
N ALA A 218 9.75 1.43 8.93
CA ALA A 218 10.80 2.41 8.66
C ALA A 218 10.46 3.79 9.26
N VAL A 219 9.20 4.24 9.15
CA VAL A 219 8.74 5.49 9.78
C VAL A 219 8.82 5.39 11.31
N ALA A 220 8.40 4.27 11.90
CA ALA A 220 8.50 4.08 13.35
C ALA A 220 9.97 4.07 13.82
N GLN A 221 10.88 3.44 13.06
CA GLN A 221 12.32 3.48 13.35
C GLN A 221 12.87 4.91 13.30
N SER A 222 12.54 5.70 12.26
CA SER A 222 13.02 7.09 12.15
C SER A 222 12.52 7.97 13.31
N ILE A 223 11.30 7.72 13.80
CA ILE A 223 10.79 8.38 15.02
C ILE A 223 11.64 7.98 16.23
N ASN A 224 11.90 6.69 16.41
CA ASN A 224 12.72 6.20 17.53
C ASN A 224 14.16 6.76 17.47
N GLU A 225 14.76 6.85 16.28
CA GLU A 225 16.09 7.46 16.09
C GLU A 225 16.08 8.95 16.45
N PHE A 226 15.04 9.67 16.03
CA PHE A 226 14.84 11.07 16.40
C PHE A 226 14.74 11.22 17.93
N LEU A 227 13.90 10.42 18.60
CA LEU A 227 13.72 10.47 20.06
C LEU A 227 15.01 10.19 20.81
N ARG A 228 15.82 9.22 20.36
CA ARG A 228 17.16 8.95 20.92
C ARG A 228 18.11 10.13 20.72
N LYS A 229 18.11 10.74 19.53
CA LYS A 229 18.97 11.89 19.20
C LYS A 229 18.72 13.07 20.14
N ILE A 230 17.48 13.31 20.53
CA ILE A 230 17.11 14.40 21.46
C ILE A 230 17.12 13.98 22.94
N ASN A 231 17.59 12.76 23.24
CA ASN A 231 17.62 12.18 24.61
C ASN A 231 16.23 12.20 25.28
N TYR A 232 15.17 11.93 24.52
CA TYR A 232 13.81 11.89 25.05
C TYR A 232 13.59 10.60 25.88
N HIS A 233 13.22 10.77 27.15
CA HIS A 233 12.87 9.73 28.08
C HIS A 233 11.40 9.96 28.49
N GLY A 234 10.46 9.40 27.71
CA GLY A 234 9.03 9.55 27.92
C GLY A 234 8.43 8.61 28.95
#